data_694bb4c889e1daf0d6c31de7e9e75be2
#
_entry.id   694bb4c889e1daf0d6c31de7e9e75be2
#
_cell.length_a   1.000
_cell.length_b   1.000
_cell.length_c   1.000
_cell.angle_alpha   90.00
_cell.angle_beta   90.00
_cell.angle_gamma   90.00
#
_symmetry.space_group_name_H-M   'P 1'
#
loop_
_entity.id
_entity.type
_entity.pdbx_description
1 polymer ?
#
loop_
_entity_poly.entity_id
_entity_poly.type
_entity_poly.pdbx_seq_one_letter_code
_entity_poly.pdbx_strand_id
1 'polypeptide(L)'
;RLEITIPAGKRLGDTVIEVKNLRKGFGDRLLVEDLSFTLPRAGIVGIIGPNGAGKTTLFRMLTGQEQADSGTVTIGDTVQLSYVDQSRDSLNPDATVFEEITGGVEHMKVGNAEVHGRAYCASFNFKGSDQQKRVGDLSGGERNRVHLAKLLKEGGNVLLLDEPTNDLDVDTLRALETALENFPGCAVVISHDRW
;
A
#
# COMPACT_ATOMS: atom_id res chain seq x y z
N ARG A 1 -5.16 -10.89 -20.38
CA ARG A 1 -5.67 -10.69 -19.04
C ARG A 1 -4.52 -10.40 -18.09
N LEU A 2 -4.65 -9.33 -17.31
CA LEU A 2 -3.62 -8.98 -16.35
C LEU A 2 -3.62 -9.93 -15.16
N GLU A 3 -2.42 -10.20 -14.65
CA GLU A 3 -2.25 -10.99 -13.45
C GLU A 3 -1.21 -10.30 -12.55
N ILE A 4 -1.64 -9.86 -11.37
CA ILE A 4 -0.77 -9.28 -10.37
C ILE A 4 -0.45 -10.38 -9.34
N THR A 5 0.83 -10.61 -9.12
CA THR A 5 1.29 -11.53 -8.07
C THR A 5 1.85 -10.71 -6.92
N ILE A 6 1.26 -10.90 -5.73
CA ILE A 6 1.76 -10.29 -4.51
C ILE A 6 2.63 -11.32 -3.79
N PRO A 7 3.91 -11.03 -3.53
CA PRO A 7 4.77 -12.00 -2.87
C PRO A 7 4.26 -12.30 -1.46
N ALA A 8 4.31 -13.56 -1.06
CA ALA A 8 4.00 -13.95 0.30
C ALA A 8 5.15 -13.48 1.20
N GLY A 9 4.82 -12.72 2.23
CA GLY A 9 5.78 -12.33 3.23
C GLY A 9 5.98 -13.43 4.28
N LYS A 10 6.73 -13.11 5.33
CA LYS A 10 6.90 -13.97 6.47
C LYS A 10 5.54 -14.31 7.09
N ARG A 11 5.38 -15.54 7.57
CA ARG A 11 4.13 -15.96 8.23
C ARG A 11 3.87 -15.11 9.47
N LEU A 12 2.65 -14.58 9.57
CA LEU A 12 2.22 -13.79 10.72
C LEU A 12 1.96 -14.69 11.95
N GLY A 13 2.38 -14.20 13.11
CA GLY A 13 2.04 -14.79 14.41
C GLY A 13 0.63 -14.44 14.84
N ASP A 14 0.28 -14.76 16.08
CA ASP A 14 -1.06 -14.56 16.63
C ASP A 14 -1.40 -13.07 16.80
N THR A 15 -0.43 -12.28 17.26
CA THR A 15 -0.59 -10.84 17.38
C THR A 15 -0.08 -10.18 16.10
N VAL A 16 -0.96 -9.46 15.43
CA VAL A 16 -0.60 -8.70 14.22
C VAL A 16 -0.51 -7.23 14.60
N ILE A 17 -1.59 -6.50 14.60
CA ILE A 17 -1.65 -5.13 15.08
C ILE A 17 -2.91 -4.97 15.92
N GLU A 18 -2.72 -4.44 17.13
CA GLU A 18 -3.82 -4.11 18.04
C GLU A 18 -3.79 -2.63 18.34
N VAL A 19 -4.87 -1.95 18.06
CA VAL A 19 -5.05 -0.51 18.33
C VAL A 19 -6.14 -0.36 19.37
N LYS A 20 -5.84 0.30 20.47
CA LYS A 20 -6.79 0.48 21.58
C LYS A 20 -6.91 1.96 21.96
N ASN A 21 -8.13 2.48 21.86
CA ASN A 21 -8.51 3.81 22.31
C ASN A 21 -7.56 4.90 21.80
N LEU A 22 -7.19 4.81 20.54
CA LEU A 22 -6.22 5.70 19.93
C LEU A 22 -6.81 7.10 19.75
N ARG A 23 -6.06 8.10 20.19
CA ARG A 23 -6.45 9.50 20.08
C ARG A 23 -5.27 10.32 19.58
N LYS A 24 -5.53 11.22 18.65
CA LYS A 24 -4.54 12.14 18.13
C LYS A 24 -5.18 13.42 17.65
N GLY A 25 -4.65 14.53 18.11
CA GLY A 25 -5.02 15.86 17.64
C GLY A 25 -3.80 16.77 17.50
N PHE A 26 -3.98 17.86 16.79
CA PHE A 26 -2.98 18.91 16.66
C PHE A 26 -3.66 20.24 16.97
N GLY A 27 -3.23 20.88 18.05
CA GLY A 27 -3.88 22.09 18.57
C GLY A 27 -5.34 21.81 18.92
N ASP A 28 -6.26 22.59 18.38
CA ASP A 28 -7.69 22.43 18.60
C ASP A 28 -8.35 21.42 17.66
N ARG A 29 -7.58 20.83 16.75
CA ARG A 29 -8.09 19.93 15.74
C ARG A 29 -7.87 18.48 16.14
N LEU A 30 -8.96 17.76 16.38
CA LEU A 30 -8.94 16.33 16.66
C LEU A 30 -9.00 15.55 15.35
N LEU A 31 -7.99 14.73 15.08
CA LEU A 31 -7.90 13.95 13.84
C LEU A 31 -8.33 12.50 14.00
N VAL A 32 -8.02 11.89 15.13
CA VAL A 32 -8.39 10.52 15.46
C VAL A 32 -8.94 10.51 16.87
N GLU A 33 -10.14 9.94 17.06
CA GLU A 33 -10.82 9.89 18.34
C GLU A 33 -11.24 8.47 18.65
N ASP A 34 -10.76 7.96 19.77
CA ASP A 34 -11.15 6.68 20.37
C ASP A 34 -11.24 5.52 19.38
N LEU A 35 -10.22 5.37 18.54
CA LEU A 35 -10.17 4.33 17.53
C LEU A 35 -9.61 3.04 18.13
N SER A 36 -10.36 1.95 18.00
CA SER A 36 -9.92 0.62 18.43
C SER A 36 -10.18 -0.40 17.34
N PHE A 37 -9.18 -1.21 17.03
CA PHE A 37 -9.33 -2.35 16.12
C PHE A 37 -8.19 -3.34 16.29
N THR A 38 -8.43 -4.56 15.81
CA THR A 38 -7.42 -5.62 15.80
C THR A 38 -7.34 -6.18 14.39
N LEU A 39 -6.13 -6.28 13.86
CA LEU A 39 -5.92 -6.86 12.54
C LEU A 39 -5.74 -8.38 12.62
N PRO A 40 -6.38 -9.14 11.73
CA PRO A 40 -6.23 -10.58 11.66
C PRO A 40 -4.94 -10.98 10.94
N ARG A 41 -4.60 -12.27 11.04
CA ARG A 41 -3.43 -12.84 10.36
C ARG A 41 -3.59 -12.94 8.84
N ALA A 42 -4.81 -12.91 8.36
CA ALA A 42 -5.10 -13.04 6.94
C ALA A 42 -6.42 -12.34 6.61
N GLY A 43 -6.58 -12.02 5.35
CA GLY A 43 -7.79 -11.42 4.84
C GLY A 43 -7.65 -9.93 4.54
N ILE A 44 -8.76 -9.36 4.06
CA ILE A 44 -8.84 -7.96 3.69
C ILE A 44 -9.66 -7.24 4.73
N VAL A 45 -9.07 -6.20 5.31
CA VAL A 45 -9.74 -5.36 6.33
C VAL A 45 -9.97 -3.98 5.72
N GLY A 46 -11.22 -3.58 5.64
CA GLY A 46 -11.59 -2.23 5.20
C GLY A 46 -11.71 -1.29 6.39
N ILE A 47 -11.06 -0.16 6.30
CA ILE A 47 -11.20 0.91 7.29
C ILE A 47 -11.73 2.14 6.57
N ILE A 48 -12.87 2.65 7.04
CA ILE A 48 -13.39 3.92 6.59
C ILE A 48 -12.83 4.97 7.52
N GLY A 49 -11.87 5.70 7.03
CA GLY A 49 -11.15 6.67 7.83
C GLY A 49 -11.56 8.10 7.54
N PRO A 50 -11.11 9.01 8.38
CA PRO A 50 -11.27 10.43 8.10
C PRO A 50 -10.48 10.83 6.86
N ASN A 51 -10.94 11.88 6.20
CA ASN A 51 -10.26 12.43 5.04
C ASN A 51 -8.92 13.08 5.39
N GLY A 52 -8.00 13.06 4.44
CA GLY A 52 -6.80 13.88 4.45
C GLY A 52 -5.88 13.62 5.65
N ALA A 53 -5.72 14.63 6.48
CA ALA A 53 -4.73 14.61 7.56
C ALA A 53 -4.93 13.51 8.60
N GLY A 54 -6.18 13.12 8.89
CA GLY A 54 -6.48 12.07 9.86
C GLY A 54 -6.01 10.69 9.39
N LYS A 55 -6.20 10.40 8.12
CA LYS A 55 -5.78 9.14 7.50
C LYS A 55 -4.25 9.04 7.46
N THR A 56 -3.58 10.08 7.02
CA THR A 56 -2.12 10.14 7.01
C THR A 56 -1.56 10.00 8.42
N THR A 57 -2.18 10.65 9.40
CA THR A 57 -1.77 10.56 10.80
C THR A 57 -1.92 9.14 11.34
N LEU A 58 -3.02 8.46 11.02
CA LEU A 58 -3.21 7.07 11.41
C LEU A 58 -2.09 6.18 10.87
N PHE A 59 -1.77 6.30 9.58
CA PHE A 59 -0.69 5.54 8.99
C PHE A 59 0.65 5.81 9.66
N ARG A 60 0.94 7.07 9.98
CA ARG A 60 2.18 7.44 10.67
C ARG A 60 2.25 6.85 12.08
N MET A 61 1.12 6.75 12.77
CA MET A 61 1.07 6.10 14.09
C MET A 61 1.29 4.59 13.96
N LEU A 62 0.73 3.95 12.94
CA LEU A 62 0.93 2.52 12.71
C LEU A 62 2.36 2.18 12.31
N THR A 63 3.05 3.10 11.64
CA THR A 63 4.44 2.91 11.20
C THR A 63 5.48 3.45 12.19
N GLY A 64 5.03 3.98 13.33
CA GLY A 64 5.94 4.51 14.36
C GLY A 64 6.49 5.89 14.08
N GLN A 65 6.02 6.59 13.06
CA GLN A 65 6.49 7.93 12.70
C GLN A 65 5.83 9.04 13.52
N GLU A 66 4.73 8.75 14.17
CA GLU A 66 3.97 9.68 15.00
C GLU A 66 3.50 8.96 16.24
N GLN A 67 3.50 9.65 17.37
CA GLN A 67 2.99 9.11 18.63
C GLN A 67 1.56 9.54 18.87
N ALA A 68 0.75 8.66 19.40
CA ALA A 68 -0.61 8.98 19.82
C ALA A 68 -0.58 9.87 21.06
N ASP A 69 -1.61 10.71 21.20
CA ASP A 69 -1.79 11.49 22.43
C ASP A 69 -2.23 10.59 23.58
N SER A 70 -3.04 9.58 23.27
CA SER A 70 -3.45 8.54 24.20
C SER A 70 -3.82 7.27 23.46
N GLY A 71 -3.99 6.18 24.19
CA GLY A 71 -4.22 4.87 23.61
C GLY A 71 -2.92 4.17 23.29
N THR A 72 -3.05 2.97 22.71
CA THR A 72 -1.88 2.12 22.41
C THR A 72 -1.97 1.52 21.01
N VAL A 73 -0.80 1.35 20.40
CA VAL A 73 -0.61 0.57 19.18
C VAL A 73 0.39 -0.54 19.51
N THR A 74 -0.05 -1.78 19.40
CA THR A 74 0.80 -2.95 19.63
C THR A 74 1.02 -3.65 18.29
N ILE A 75 2.27 -3.81 17.91
CA ILE A 75 2.66 -4.45 16.66
C ILE A 75 3.39 -5.74 16.99
N GLY A 76 2.91 -6.86 16.45
CA GLY A 76 3.51 -8.17 16.67
C GLY A 76 4.92 -8.30 16.06
N ASP A 77 5.72 -9.17 16.63
CA ASP A 77 7.14 -9.33 16.26
C ASP A 77 7.35 -9.82 14.84
N THR A 78 6.34 -10.49 14.26
CA THR A 78 6.43 -11.04 12.90
C THR A 78 5.94 -10.08 11.83
N VAL A 79 5.42 -8.92 12.22
CA VAL A 79 4.83 -7.96 11.29
C VAL A 79 5.90 -7.25 10.47
N GLN A 80 5.72 -7.28 9.16
CA GLN A 80 6.49 -6.50 8.21
C GLN A 80 5.52 -5.67 7.38
N LEU A 81 5.45 -4.40 7.70
CA LEU A 81 4.55 -3.47 7.02
C LEU A 81 5.08 -3.06 5.66
N SER A 82 4.23 -3.16 4.65
CA SER A 82 4.45 -2.50 3.36
C SER A 82 3.48 -1.34 3.25
N TYR A 83 4.04 -0.15 3.15
CA TYR A 83 3.27 1.08 3.09
C TYR A 83 4.02 2.13 2.27
N VAL A 84 3.29 2.82 1.42
CA VAL A 84 3.81 3.98 0.68
C VAL A 84 3.04 5.21 1.13
N ASP A 85 3.75 6.16 1.71
CA ASP A 85 3.17 7.46 2.05
C ASP A 85 3.14 8.32 0.77
N GLN A 86 1.98 8.36 0.13
CA GLN A 86 1.80 9.05 -1.14
C GLN A 86 2.02 10.57 -1.03
N SER A 87 1.92 11.14 0.18
CA SER A 87 2.17 12.55 0.39
C SER A 87 3.66 12.91 0.49
N ARG A 88 4.49 11.96 0.93
CA ARG A 88 5.94 12.14 1.11
C ARG A 88 6.77 11.46 0.04
N ASP A 89 6.32 10.30 -0.41
CA ASP A 89 7.02 9.50 -1.39
C ASP A 89 6.61 9.96 -2.78
N SER A 90 7.04 11.16 -3.13
CA SER A 90 6.80 11.69 -4.45
C SER A 90 7.61 10.89 -5.46
N LEU A 91 6.94 10.47 -6.51
CA LEU A 91 7.59 9.79 -7.61
C LEU A 91 8.54 10.79 -8.32
N ASN A 92 9.64 10.28 -8.85
CA ASN A 92 10.56 11.10 -9.62
C ASN A 92 9.94 11.43 -10.99
N PRO A 93 9.57 12.69 -11.27
CA PRO A 93 8.88 13.03 -12.51
C PRO A 93 9.75 12.86 -13.76
N ASP A 94 11.07 12.86 -13.60
CA ASP A 94 12.01 12.72 -14.72
C ASP A 94 12.33 11.27 -15.07
N ALA A 95 12.01 10.33 -14.17
CA ALA A 95 12.21 8.91 -14.41
C ALA A 95 11.13 8.38 -15.35
N THR A 96 11.44 7.32 -16.09
CA THR A 96 10.44 6.55 -16.81
C THR A 96 9.67 5.67 -15.83
N VAL A 97 8.50 5.20 -16.25
CA VAL A 97 7.73 4.22 -15.46
C VAL A 97 8.59 3.00 -15.13
N PHE A 98 9.31 2.48 -16.12
CA PHE A 98 10.20 1.34 -15.93
C PHE A 98 11.26 1.62 -14.85
N GLU A 99 11.94 2.75 -14.95
CA GLU A 99 12.97 3.13 -13.97
C GLU A 99 12.38 3.29 -12.57
N GLU A 100 11.22 3.92 -12.46
CA GLU A 100 10.58 4.18 -11.16
C GLU A 100 10.15 2.89 -10.46
N ILE A 101 9.59 1.94 -11.21
CA ILE A 101 9.11 0.68 -10.64
C ILE A 101 10.26 -0.29 -10.38
N THR A 102 11.20 -0.39 -11.31
CA THR A 102 12.22 -1.44 -11.30
C THR A 102 13.60 -0.98 -10.80
N GLY A 103 13.81 0.33 -10.68
CA GLY A 103 15.15 0.87 -10.45
C GLY A 103 16.05 0.80 -11.68
N GLY A 104 15.49 0.56 -12.86
CA GLY A 104 16.23 0.48 -14.11
C GLY A 104 16.87 -0.88 -14.38
N VAL A 105 16.55 -1.90 -13.57
CA VAL A 105 17.12 -3.23 -13.72
C VAL A 105 16.19 -4.17 -14.47
N GLU A 106 16.75 -5.06 -15.30
CA GLU A 106 15.95 -6.03 -16.04
C GLU A 106 15.41 -7.15 -15.16
N HIS A 107 16.18 -7.56 -14.18
CA HIS A 107 15.81 -8.59 -13.22
C HIS A 107 15.68 -7.96 -11.84
N MET A 108 14.48 -7.92 -11.32
CA MET A 108 14.18 -7.27 -10.05
C MET A 108 13.68 -8.28 -9.02
N LYS A 109 13.80 -7.93 -7.76
CA LYS A 109 13.23 -8.74 -6.70
C LYS A 109 11.80 -8.34 -6.41
N VAL A 110 10.92 -9.33 -6.32
CA VAL A 110 9.55 -9.18 -5.81
C VAL A 110 9.44 -10.12 -4.62
N GLY A 111 9.56 -9.55 -3.42
CA GLY A 111 9.78 -10.34 -2.22
C GLY A 111 11.11 -11.09 -2.33
N ASN A 112 11.07 -12.42 -2.26
CA ASN A 112 12.25 -13.29 -2.42
C ASN A 112 12.41 -13.85 -3.83
N ALA A 113 11.46 -13.58 -4.73
CA ALA A 113 11.51 -14.07 -6.10
C ALA A 113 12.20 -13.06 -7.01
N GLU A 114 12.85 -13.57 -8.06
CA GLU A 114 13.41 -12.73 -9.10
C GLU A 114 12.49 -12.76 -10.32
N VAL A 115 12.11 -11.59 -10.80
CA VAL A 115 11.20 -11.46 -11.95
C VAL A 115 11.75 -10.47 -12.96
N HIS A 116 11.30 -10.62 -14.21
CA HIS A 116 11.63 -9.63 -15.25
C HIS A 116 10.93 -8.31 -14.96
N GLY A 117 11.69 -7.21 -14.96
CA GLY A 117 11.16 -5.89 -14.68
C GLY A 117 10.05 -5.48 -15.65
N ARG A 118 10.25 -5.74 -16.95
CA ARG A 118 9.24 -5.40 -17.96
C ARG A 118 7.95 -6.19 -17.78
N ALA A 119 8.04 -7.45 -17.43
CA ALA A 119 6.87 -8.30 -17.16
C ALA A 119 6.14 -7.81 -15.89
N TYR A 120 6.90 -7.40 -14.88
CA TYR A 120 6.31 -6.83 -13.67
C TYR A 120 5.52 -5.55 -13.97
N CYS A 121 6.11 -4.63 -14.72
CA CYS A 121 5.42 -3.40 -15.13
C CYS A 121 4.17 -3.71 -15.96
N ALA A 122 4.25 -4.69 -16.86
CA ALA A 122 3.11 -5.10 -17.69
C ALA A 122 1.95 -5.64 -16.84
N SER A 123 2.23 -6.29 -15.71
CA SER A 123 1.19 -6.80 -14.82
C SER A 123 0.37 -5.67 -14.18
N PHE A 124 0.90 -4.46 -14.13
CA PHE A 124 0.18 -3.25 -13.69
C PHE A 124 -0.34 -2.42 -14.87
N ASN A 125 -0.50 -3.05 -16.02
CA ASN A 125 -1.06 -2.46 -17.24
C ASN A 125 -0.19 -1.37 -17.87
N PHE A 126 1.12 -1.45 -17.68
CA PHE A 126 2.08 -0.65 -18.43
C PHE A 126 2.72 -1.55 -19.49
N LYS A 127 2.18 -1.51 -20.72
CA LYS A 127 2.60 -2.40 -21.81
C LYS A 127 3.40 -1.64 -22.85
N GLY A 128 4.43 -2.29 -23.38
CA GLY A 128 5.20 -1.75 -24.49
C GLY A 128 5.76 -0.37 -24.19
N SER A 129 5.45 0.59 -25.05
CA SER A 129 5.96 1.96 -24.93
C SER A 129 5.45 2.71 -23.71
N ASP A 130 4.39 2.22 -23.04
CA ASP A 130 3.89 2.87 -21.81
C ASP A 130 4.98 2.91 -20.74
N GLN A 131 5.86 1.92 -20.73
CA GLN A 131 6.93 1.83 -19.73
C GLN A 131 8.01 2.90 -19.92
N GLN A 132 8.06 3.51 -21.09
CA GLN A 132 9.00 4.58 -21.40
C GLN A 132 8.43 5.98 -21.14
N LYS A 133 7.16 6.08 -20.79
CA LYS A 133 6.58 7.36 -20.41
C LYS A 133 7.26 7.91 -19.16
N ARG A 134 7.42 9.22 -19.12
CA ARG A 134 7.91 9.88 -17.93
C ARG A 134 6.83 9.91 -16.86
N VAL A 135 7.22 9.68 -15.64
CA VAL A 135 6.31 9.69 -14.49
C VAL A 135 5.58 11.03 -14.37
N GLY A 136 6.26 12.13 -14.66
CA GLY A 136 5.67 13.47 -14.62
C GLY A 136 4.51 13.67 -15.59
N ASP A 137 4.44 12.86 -16.65
CA ASP A 137 3.38 12.96 -17.67
C ASP A 137 2.20 12.01 -17.41
N LEU A 138 2.24 11.25 -16.32
CA LEU A 138 1.19 10.29 -16.02
C LEU A 138 -0.07 10.95 -15.48
N SER A 139 -1.22 10.33 -15.78
CA SER A 139 -2.49 10.66 -15.13
C SER A 139 -2.49 10.24 -13.66
N GLY A 140 -3.50 10.66 -12.90
CA GLY A 140 -3.67 10.24 -11.50
C GLY A 140 -3.79 8.73 -11.36
N GLY A 141 -4.59 8.09 -12.21
CA GLY A 141 -4.75 6.64 -12.20
C GLY A 141 -3.47 5.90 -12.55
N GLU A 142 -2.73 6.38 -13.53
CA GLU A 142 -1.43 5.82 -13.89
C GLU A 142 -0.41 5.95 -12.76
N ARG A 143 -0.36 7.09 -12.08
CA ARG A 143 0.50 7.25 -10.89
C ARG A 143 0.11 6.29 -9.77
N ASN A 144 -1.19 6.09 -9.56
CA ASN A 144 -1.65 5.13 -8.57
C ASN A 144 -1.17 3.72 -8.88
N ARG A 145 -1.17 3.31 -10.15
CA ARG A 145 -0.61 2.03 -10.57
C ARG A 145 0.88 1.92 -10.27
N VAL A 146 1.63 2.99 -10.47
CA VAL A 146 3.06 3.02 -10.12
C VAL A 146 3.26 2.84 -8.61
N HIS A 147 2.49 3.57 -7.79
CA HIS A 147 2.55 3.41 -6.32
C HIS A 147 2.24 1.99 -5.88
N LEU A 148 1.19 1.38 -6.44
CA LEU A 148 0.83 -0.01 -6.15
C LEU A 148 1.95 -0.97 -6.54
N ALA A 149 2.51 -0.80 -7.72
CA ALA A 149 3.60 -1.66 -8.19
C ALA A 149 4.82 -1.58 -7.26
N LYS A 150 5.17 -0.39 -6.79
CA LYS A 150 6.28 -0.19 -5.86
C LYS A 150 6.00 -0.81 -4.48
N LEU A 151 4.77 -0.67 -4.00
CA LEU A 151 4.36 -1.21 -2.69
C LEU A 151 4.34 -2.73 -2.70
N LEU A 152 3.71 -3.32 -3.71
CA LEU A 152 3.44 -4.75 -3.72
C LEU A 152 4.67 -5.62 -3.96
N LYS A 153 5.77 -5.07 -4.46
CA LYS A 153 7.00 -5.82 -4.65
C LYS A 153 7.82 -6.03 -3.37
N GLU A 154 7.52 -5.30 -2.31
CA GLU A 154 8.38 -5.24 -1.11
C GLU A 154 8.40 -6.53 -0.29
N GLY A 155 7.35 -7.32 -0.35
CA GLY A 155 7.31 -8.60 0.36
C GLY A 155 6.86 -8.51 1.82
N GLY A 156 6.18 -7.45 2.20
CA GLY A 156 5.58 -7.34 3.53
C GLY A 156 4.42 -8.31 3.72
N ASN A 157 4.06 -8.55 4.96
CA ASN A 157 2.95 -9.44 5.33
C ASN A 157 1.72 -8.69 5.85
N VAL A 158 1.86 -7.40 6.11
CA VAL A 158 0.74 -6.49 6.36
C VAL A 158 0.85 -5.34 5.36
N LEU A 159 -0.12 -5.26 4.46
CA LEU A 159 -0.15 -4.25 3.42
C LEU A 159 -1.09 -3.13 3.84
N LEU A 160 -0.58 -1.91 3.85
CA LEU A 160 -1.40 -0.72 4.10
C LEU A 160 -1.66 -0.01 2.78
N LEU A 161 -2.88 -0.12 2.30
CA LEU A 161 -3.30 0.41 1.01
C LEU A 161 -4.18 1.63 1.20
N ASP A 162 -3.69 2.77 0.76
CA ASP A 162 -4.40 4.04 0.86
C ASP A 162 -5.16 4.31 -0.44
N GLU A 163 -6.47 4.16 -0.39
CA GLU A 163 -7.36 4.35 -1.55
C GLU A 163 -6.85 3.65 -2.82
N PRO A 164 -6.55 2.34 -2.74
CA PRO A 164 -5.83 1.66 -3.81
C PRO A 164 -6.61 1.56 -5.11
N THR A 165 -7.94 1.67 -5.06
CA THR A 165 -8.81 1.53 -6.23
C THR A 165 -9.10 2.86 -6.92
N ASN A 166 -8.62 3.97 -6.38
CA ASN A 166 -8.94 5.28 -6.88
C ASN A 166 -8.39 5.49 -8.31
N ASP A 167 -9.29 5.81 -9.24
CA ASP A 167 -8.97 6.05 -10.65
C ASP A 167 -8.29 4.88 -11.38
N LEU A 168 -8.43 3.65 -10.87
CA LEU A 168 -7.89 2.47 -11.56
C LEU A 168 -8.77 2.05 -12.72
N ASP A 169 -8.12 1.64 -13.81
CA ASP A 169 -8.80 0.98 -14.90
C ASP A 169 -9.34 -0.39 -14.47
N VAL A 170 -10.37 -0.88 -15.18
CA VAL A 170 -11.09 -2.10 -14.81
C VAL A 170 -10.17 -3.32 -14.76
N ASP A 171 -9.25 -3.44 -15.72
CA ASP A 171 -8.37 -4.59 -15.79
C ASP A 171 -7.40 -4.66 -14.61
N THR A 172 -6.82 -3.51 -14.23
CA THR A 172 -5.93 -3.43 -13.06
C THR A 172 -6.72 -3.66 -11.78
N LEU A 173 -7.92 -3.10 -11.67
CA LEU A 173 -8.77 -3.29 -10.50
C LEU A 173 -9.09 -4.77 -10.28
N ARG A 174 -9.48 -5.49 -11.32
CA ARG A 174 -9.76 -6.93 -11.23
C ARG A 174 -8.55 -7.75 -10.85
N ALA A 175 -7.41 -7.42 -11.46
CA ALA A 175 -6.16 -8.10 -11.14
C ALA A 175 -5.74 -7.86 -9.68
N LEU A 176 -5.92 -6.64 -9.19
CA LEU A 176 -5.62 -6.30 -7.80
C LEU A 176 -6.55 -7.04 -6.83
N GLU A 177 -7.84 -7.05 -7.10
CA GLU A 177 -8.81 -7.76 -6.26
C GLU A 177 -8.48 -9.24 -6.14
N THR A 178 -8.19 -9.89 -7.26
CA THR A 178 -7.81 -11.30 -7.28
C THR A 178 -6.51 -11.53 -6.50
N ALA A 179 -5.53 -10.67 -6.68
CA ALA A 179 -4.24 -10.79 -5.99
C ALA A 179 -4.41 -10.63 -4.46
N LEU A 180 -5.25 -9.71 -4.02
CA LEU A 180 -5.53 -9.51 -2.60
C LEU A 180 -6.28 -10.68 -1.98
N GLU A 181 -7.22 -11.28 -2.71
CA GLU A 181 -7.93 -12.48 -2.27
C GLU A 181 -6.99 -13.66 -2.05
N ASN A 182 -5.95 -13.77 -2.87
CA ASN A 182 -4.96 -14.85 -2.80
C ASN A 182 -3.77 -14.52 -1.88
N PHE A 183 -3.70 -13.31 -1.37
CA PHE A 183 -2.61 -12.90 -0.49
C PHE A 183 -2.75 -13.58 0.88
N PRO A 184 -1.69 -14.29 1.36
CA PRO A 184 -1.78 -15.05 2.61
C PRO A 184 -1.66 -14.19 3.87
N GLY A 185 -1.26 -12.93 3.76
CA GLY A 185 -1.15 -12.01 4.88
C GLY A 185 -2.39 -11.15 5.05
N CYS A 186 -2.25 -10.04 5.77
CA CYS A 186 -3.32 -9.10 6.02
C CYS A 186 -3.18 -7.88 5.10
N ALA A 187 -4.23 -7.58 4.36
CA ALA A 187 -4.31 -6.36 3.55
C ALA A 187 -5.31 -5.39 4.19
N VAL A 188 -4.84 -4.20 4.52
CA VAL A 188 -5.67 -3.14 5.08
C VAL A 188 -5.94 -2.10 4.01
N VAL A 189 -7.20 -1.93 3.67
CA VAL A 189 -7.63 -0.96 2.68
C VAL A 189 -8.29 0.19 3.39
N ILE A 190 -7.72 1.38 3.28
CA ILE A 190 -8.28 2.58 3.89
C ILE A 190 -8.89 3.43 2.79
N SER A 191 -10.15 3.78 2.98
CA SER A 191 -10.85 4.70 2.09
C SER A 191 -11.73 5.63 2.93
N HIS A 192 -12.08 6.77 2.34
CA HIS A 192 -13.04 7.69 2.95
C HIS A 192 -14.46 7.42 2.49
N ASP A 193 -14.62 6.58 1.46
CA ASP A 193 -15.91 6.15 0.93
C ASP A 193 -16.02 4.62 1.01
N ARG A 194 -17.27 4.16 0.98
CA ARG A 194 -17.54 2.73 0.84
C ARG A 194 -17.12 2.25 -0.55
N TRP A 195 -16.56 1.11 -0.58
CA TRP A 195 -16.11 0.45 -1.81
C TRP A 195 -16.72 -0.94 -1.96
#